data_bb524f53c70dbed964861d29d44e9173
#
_entry.id   bb524f53c70dbed964861d29d44e9173
#
_cell.length_a   1.000
_cell.length_b   1.000
_cell.length_c   1.000
_cell.angle_alpha   90.00
_cell.angle_beta   90.00
_cell.angle_gamma   90.00
#
_symmetry.space_group_name_H-M   'P 1'
#
loop_
_entity.id
_entity.type
_entity.pdbx_description
1 polymer ?
#
loop_
_entity_poly.entity_id
_entity_poly.type
_entity_poly.pdbx_seq_one_letter_code
_entity_poly.pdbx_strand_id
1 'polypeptide(L)'
;KFYGLGADGTVGANKNSVKIIGDNTNKYCQAYFSYDSKKSGGFTCSHLRFGDHPIRSTYLVTTPNFVACHVQAYLHMYDVTRGLRKNGTFLLNTIWEGEELAKNLPNKVKKYFAENNITVYYINATKIAQEIGLGNRTNTILQSAFFRITGVIPVDLAVEQMKKFIVKSYGKKGEDVVNKNYAAVDRGGEYKQLTVDPAWASLEVEAAAANNDPAFINEVVRPINAQDGDLLPVSAFKGIEDGTWHQGTAKYEKRGVAAFVPEWNPETCIQCNKCAYVCPHAAIRPFVLDANEQAGANFPTLKAVGKQFDGMTFRVQVDVMDCL
;
A
#
# COMPACT_ATOMS: atom_id res chain seq x y z
N LYS A 1 6.01 -7.45 -11.00
CA LYS A 1 4.88 -6.55 -10.62
C LYS A 1 5.21 -5.86 -9.32
N PHE A 2 4.79 -4.61 -9.19
CA PHE A 2 5.00 -3.83 -7.96
C PHE A 2 3.68 -3.19 -7.57
N TYR A 3 3.22 -3.51 -6.39
CA TYR A 3 2.00 -2.97 -5.80
C TYR A 3 2.36 -1.82 -4.86
N GLY A 4 1.82 -0.65 -5.10
CA GLY A 4 2.10 0.56 -4.34
C GLY A 4 0.85 1.40 -4.08
N LEU A 5 1.03 2.41 -3.25
CA LEU A 5 -0.01 3.38 -2.92
C LEU A 5 0.19 4.64 -3.77
N GLY A 6 -0.89 5.23 -4.24
CA GLY A 6 -0.82 6.51 -4.95
C GLY A 6 -0.11 7.56 -4.13
N ALA A 7 0.85 8.25 -4.74
CA ALA A 7 1.73 9.25 -4.14
C ALA A 7 2.86 8.72 -3.22
N ASP A 8 3.03 7.40 -3.04
CA ASP A 8 4.14 6.81 -2.26
C ASP A 8 5.50 6.85 -2.97
N GLY A 9 5.52 7.19 -4.26
CA GLY A 9 6.72 7.27 -5.09
C GLY A 9 7.09 5.95 -5.80
N THR A 10 6.35 4.85 -5.60
CA THR A 10 6.59 3.55 -6.23
C THR A 10 6.66 3.63 -7.75
N VAL A 11 5.72 4.33 -8.37
CA VAL A 11 5.68 4.49 -9.83
C VAL A 11 6.91 5.23 -10.34
N GLY A 12 7.33 6.30 -9.65
CA GLY A 12 8.54 7.06 -9.99
C GLY A 12 9.81 6.21 -9.89
N ALA A 13 9.95 5.43 -8.81
CA ALA A 13 11.06 4.50 -8.62
C ALA A 13 11.10 3.42 -9.71
N ASN A 14 9.94 2.88 -10.11
CA ASN A 14 9.86 1.86 -11.16
C ASN A 14 10.15 2.42 -12.56
N LYS A 15 9.72 3.65 -12.88
CA LYS A 15 10.14 4.36 -14.10
C LYS A 15 11.66 4.52 -14.16
N ASN A 16 12.25 4.86 -13.02
CA ASN A 16 13.70 4.98 -12.90
C ASN A 16 14.40 3.61 -13.06
N SER A 17 13.86 2.56 -12.42
CA SER A 17 14.43 1.20 -12.53
C SER A 17 14.46 0.70 -13.96
N VAL A 18 13.37 0.88 -14.72
CA VAL A 18 13.31 0.49 -16.16
C VAL A 18 14.35 1.24 -16.96
N LYS A 19 14.54 2.52 -16.68
CA LYS A 19 15.55 3.35 -17.36
C LYS A 19 16.97 2.91 -17.00
N ILE A 20 17.26 2.65 -15.72
CA ILE A 20 18.56 2.14 -15.30
C ILE A 20 18.89 0.83 -16.01
N ILE A 21 17.94 -0.11 -16.07
CA ILE A 21 18.14 -1.39 -16.75
C ILE A 21 18.37 -1.19 -18.26
N GLY A 22 17.52 -0.41 -18.92
CA GLY A 22 17.60 -0.18 -20.36
C GLY A 22 18.86 0.58 -20.80
N ASP A 23 19.28 1.59 -20.02
CA ASP A 23 20.45 2.41 -20.36
C ASP A 23 21.78 1.67 -20.08
N ASN A 24 21.78 0.62 -19.23
CA ASN A 24 23.02 -0.06 -18.78
C ASN A 24 23.08 -1.55 -19.16
N THR A 25 22.15 -2.03 -19.99
CA THR A 25 22.16 -3.41 -20.49
C THR A 25 21.69 -3.45 -21.95
N ASN A 26 21.91 -4.56 -22.61
CA ASN A 26 21.36 -4.84 -23.95
C ASN A 26 19.92 -5.40 -23.89
N LYS A 27 19.24 -5.31 -22.73
CA LYS A 27 17.89 -5.84 -22.56
C LYS A 27 16.86 -4.91 -23.18
N TYR A 28 15.86 -5.52 -23.81
CA TYR A 28 14.63 -4.83 -24.17
C TYR A 28 13.79 -4.61 -22.92
N CYS A 29 13.32 -3.39 -22.74
CA CYS A 29 12.58 -3.00 -21.52
C CYS A 29 11.22 -2.42 -21.90
N GLN A 30 10.20 -2.76 -21.14
CA GLN A 30 8.87 -2.17 -21.24
C GLN A 30 8.26 -2.02 -19.83
N ALA A 31 7.56 -0.93 -19.62
CA ALA A 31 6.80 -0.71 -18.40
C ALA A 31 5.41 -0.18 -18.72
N TYR A 32 4.44 -0.61 -17.92
CA TYR A 32 3.09 -0.07 -17.88
C TYR A 32 2.68 0.17 -16.41
N PHE A 33 1.96 1.26 -16.16
CA PHE A 33 1.56 1.66 -14.82
C PHE A 33 0.04 1.76 -14.77
N SER A 34 -0.58 0.86 -14.01
CA SER A 34 -2.02 0.88 -13.73
C SER A 34 -2.29 1.70 -12.47
N TYR A 35 -3.36 2.45 -12.50
CA TYR A 35 -3.85 3.27 -11.39
C TYR A 35 -5.33 2.99 -11.19
N ASP A 36 -5.81 3.08 -9.94
CA ASP A 36 -7.24 3.23 -9.75
C ASP A 36 -7.67 4.70 -9.93
N SER A 37 -8.96 4.98 -9.90
CA SER A 37 -9.51 6.31 -10.10
C SER A 37 -9.38 7.23 -8.88
N LYS A 38 -8.91 6.74 -7.74
CA LYS A 38 -8.77 7.52 -6.50
C LYS A 38 -7.55 8.42 -6.56
N LYS A 39 -7.70 9.71 -6.21
CA LYS A 39 -6.61 10.69 -6.27
C LYS A 39 -5.51 10.44 -5.25
N SER A 40 -5.88 10.13 -4.02
CA SER A 40 -4.93 9.91 -2.91
C SER A 40 -5.08 8.51 -2.38
N GLY A 41 -3.96 7.87 -2.07
CA GLY A 41 -3.96 6.53 -1.50
C GLY A 41 -4.65 5.50 -2.37
N GLY A 42 -4.76 5.74 -3.68
CA GLY A 42 -5.29 4.79 -4.63
C GLY A 42 -4.31 3.65 -4.89
N PHE A 43 -4.83 2.52 -5.33
CA PHE A 43 -4.02 1.38 -5.76
C PHE A 43 -3.18 1.73 -6.98
N THR A 44 -1.91 1.31 -6.98
CA THR A 44 -1.06 1.36 -8.17
C THR A 44 -0.41 0.00 -8.41
N CYS A 45 -0.34 -0.40 -9.67
CA CYS A 45 0.40 -1.59 -10.07
C CYS A 45 1.34 -1.27 -11.22
N SER A 46 2.64 -1.44 -10.99
CA SER A 46 3.65 -1.30 -12.04
C SER A 46 3.97 -2.67 -12.64
N HIS A 47 3.88 -2.75 -13.95
CA HIS A 47 4.19 -3.94 -14.75
C HIS A 47 5.49 -3.70 -15.51
N LEU A 48 6.58 -4.33 -15.09
CA LEU A 48 7.88 -4.22 -15.73
C LEU A 48 8.23 -5.51 -16.44
N ARG A 49 8.68 -5.39 -17.68
CA ARG A 49 9.23 -6.49 -18.46
C ARG A 49 10.60 -6.12 -19.00
N PHE A 50 11.54 -7.01 -18.87
CA PHE A 50 12.87 -6.89 -19.48
C PHE A 50 13.41 -8.28 -19.82
N GLY A 51 14.14 -8.36 -20.92
CA GLY A 51 14.66 -9.62 -21.43
C GLY A 51 15.52 -9.42 -22.68
N ASP A 52 16.03 -10.52 -23.19
CA ASP A 52 17.02 -10.50 -24.29
C ASP A 52 16.37 -10.49 -25.69
N HIS A 53 15.04 -10.52 -25.75
CA HIS A 53 14.27 -10.48 -27.00
C HIS A 53 13.37 -9.25 -27.08
N PRO A 54 13.08 -8.73 -28.29
CA PRO A 54 12.19 -7.60 -28.49
C PRO A 54 10.81 -7.83 -27.86
N ILE A 55 10.37 -6.86 -27.03
CA ILE A 55 9.05 -6.85 -26.42
C ILE A 55 8.14 -6.01 -27.31
N ARG A 56 7.28 -6.67 -28.11
CA ARG A 56 6.41 -6.00 -29.07
C ARG A 56 4.95 -5.90 -28.64
N SER A 57 4.57 -6.66 -27.62
CA SER A 57 3.20 -6.69 -27.08
C SER A 57 3.04 -5.70 -25.93
N THR A 58 1.86 -5.11 -25.82
CA THR A 58 1.53 -4.09 -24.81
C THR A 58 0.69 -4.63 -23.64
N TYR A 59 0.44 -5.95 -23.55
CA TYR A 59 -0.35 -6.56 -22.51
C TYR A 59 0.33 -6.48 -21.13
N LEU A 60 -0.48 -6.49 -20.10
CA LEU A 60 -0.04 -6.47 -18.70
C LEU A 60 0.71 -7.76 -18.31
N VAL A 61 1.57 -7.67 -17.31
CA VAL A 61 2.23 -8.84 -16.73
C VAL A 61 1.23 -9.64 -15.90
N THR A 62 0.84 -10.82 -16.36
CA THR A 62 -0.09 -11.73 -15.67
C THR A 62 0.64 -12.81 -14.87
N THR A 63 1.84 -13.21 -15.31
CA THR A 63 2.66 -14.27 -14.70
C THR A 63 4.04 -13.73 -14.30
N PRO A 64 4.12 -12.88 -13.25
CA PRO A 64 5.39 -12.29 -12.83
C PRO A 64 6.36 -13.33 -12.25
N ASN A 65 7.66 -13.09 -12.41
CA ASN A 65 8.71 -13.83 -11.71
C ASN A 65 9.02 -13.20 -10.35
N PHE A 66 8.75 -11.88 -10.23
CA PHE A 66 9.00 -11.09 -9.04
C PHE A 66 7.77 -10.22 -8.74
N VAL A 67 7.37 -10.23 -7.48
CA VAL A 67 6.32 -9.34 -6.96
C VAL A 67 6.87 -8.57 -5.78
N ALA A 68 6.69 -7.24 -5.78
CA ALA A 68 6.91 -6.41 -4.61
C ALA A 68 5.57 -5.83 -4.13
N CYS A 69 5.27 -6.01 -2.85
CA CYS A 69 4.13 -5.39 -2.18
C CYS A 69 4.65 -4.33 -1.20
N HIS A 70 4.46 -3.07 -1.55
CA HIS A 70 4.97 -1.93 -0.78
C HIS A 70 4.04 -1.52 0.36
N VAL A 71 2.81 -2.02 0.37
CA VAL A 71 1.77 -1.68 1.33
C VAL A 71 1.28 -2.95 2.03
N GLN A 72 1.59 -3.08 3.32
CA GLN A 72 1.25 -4.25 4.12
C GLN A 72 -0.25 -4.59 4.10
N ALA A 73 -1.12 -3.58 4.15
CA ALA A 73 -2.57 -3.76 4.13
C ALA A 73 -3.08 -4.48 2.86
N TYR A 74 -2.34 -4.40 1.74
CA TYR A 74 -2.73 -5.03 0.49
C TYR A 74 -2.75 -6.56 0.54
N LEU A 75 -2.06 -7.17 1.51
CA LEU A 75 -2.15 -8.62 1.74
C LEU A 75 -3.58 -9.09 2.07
N HIS A 76 -4.40 -8.20 2.64
CA HIS A 76 -5.79 -8.48 3.02
C HIS A 76 -6.81 -7.92 2.02
N MET A 77 -6.40 -6.93 1.21
CA MET A 77 -7.32 -6.21 0.31
C MET A 77 -7.31 -6.78 -1.11
N TYR A 78 -6.16 -7.25 -1.56
CA TYR A 78 -5.93 -7.66 -2.95
C TYR A 78 -5.26 -9.03 -3.03
N ASP A 79 -5.44 -9.72 -4.16
CA ASP A 79 -4.68 -10.93 -4.45
C ASP A 79 -3.30 -10.57 -5.03
N VAL A 80 -2.40 -10.10 -4.16
CA VAL A 80 -1.04 -9.68 -4.56
C VAL A 80 -0.14 -10.84 -4.99
N THR A 81 -0.55 -12.08 -4.74
CA THR A 81 0.18 -13.30 -5.14
C THR A 81 -0.26 -13.82 -6.49
N ARG A 82 -1.36 -13.32 -7.04
CA ARG A 82 -1.97 -13.84 -8.27
C ARG A 82 -0.97 -13.91 -9.42
N GLY A 83 -0.82 -15.12 -9.95
CA GLY A 83 0.02 -15.41 -11.09
C GLY A 83 1.52 -15.37 -10.83
N LEU A 84 1.99 -15.14 -9.61
CA LEU A 84 3.42 -15.25 -9.28
C LEU A 84 3.88 -16.67 -9.59
N ARG A 85 4.88 -16.79 -10.46
CA ARG A 85 5.35 -18.10 -10.95
C ARG A 85 5.90 -18.95 -9.82
N LYS A 86 5.76 -20.27 -9.97
CA LYS A 86 6.46 -21.24 -9.13
C LYS A 86 7.96 -20.93 -9.09
N ASN A 87 8.58 -21.03 -7.91
CA ASN A 87 9.95 -20.59 -7.63
C ASN A 87 10.19 -19.09 -7.84
N GLY A 88 9.15 -18.29 -7.87
CA GLY A 88 9.25 -16.83 -7.96
C GLY A 88 9.67 -16.19 -6.65
N THR A 89 9.85 -14.88 -6.70
CA THR A 89 10.30 -14.08 -5.55
C THR A 89 9.22 -13.07 -5.14
N PHE A 90 8.99 -12.95 -3.84
CA PHE A 90 8.08 -11.96 -3.25
C PHE A 90 8.85 -11.06 -2.27
N LEU A 91 8.72 -9.75 -2.43
CA LEU A 91 9.27 -8.75 -1.50
C LEU A 91 8.12 -8.01 -0.82
N LEU A 92 8.15 -7.94 0.50
CA LEU A 92 7.15 -7.25 1.31
C LEU A 92 7.77 -6.09 2.10
N ASN A 93 7.18 -4.91 2.00
CA ASN A 93 7.40 -3.85 2.99
C ASN A 93 6.42 -4.04 4.15
N THR A 94 6.94 -4.29 5.34
CA THR A 94 6.13 -4.58 6.53
C THR A 94 6.84 -4.15 7.81
N ILE A 95 6.04 -3.82 8.82
CA ILE A 95 6.52 -3.58 10.18
C ILE A 95 6.72 -4.88 10.97
N TRP A 96 6.12 -5.99 10.52
CA TRP A 96 6.23 -7.29 11.17
C TRP A 96 7.57 -7.95 10.87
N GLU A 97 8.16 -8.60 11.87
CA GLU A 97 9.41 -9.30 11.74
C GLU A 97 9.31 -10.76 12.22
N GLY A 98 10.11 -11.66 11.63
CA GLY A 98 10.27 -13.03 12.08
C GLY A 98 8.96 -13.79 12.29
N GLU A 99 8.74 -14.27 13.51
CA GLU A 99 7.53 -15.04 13.88
C GLU A 99 6.26 -14.20 13.83
N GLU A 100 6.34 -12.91 14.15
CA GLU A 100 5.20 -12.00 14.04
C GLU A 100 4.73 -11.89 12.58
N LEU A 101 5.66 -11.77 11.63
CA LEU A 101 5.33 -11.77 10.21
C LEU A 101 4.65 -13.09 9.84
N ALA A 102 5.22 -14.22 10.20
CA ALA A 102 4.65 -15.53 9.92
C ALA A 102 3.23 -15.69 10.51
N LYS A 103 2.97 -15.15 11.71
CA LYS A 103 1.66 -15.19 12.35
C LYS A 103 0.64 -14.33 11.61
N ASN A 104 1.00 -13.12 11.22
CA ASN A 104 0.07 -12.13 10.66
C ASN A 104 -0.17 -12.24 9.15
N LEU A 105 0.62 -13.02 8.42
CA LEU A 105 0.35 -13.31 7.01
C LEU A 105 -0.99 -14.04 6.85
N PRO A 106 -1.86 -13.61 5.91
CA PRO A 106 -3.11 -14.33 5.62
C PRO A 106 -2.87 -15.78 5.19
N ASN A 107 -3.72 -16.71 5.62
CA ASN A 107 -3.59 -18.13 5.26
C ASN A 107 -3.54 -18.35 3.73
N LYS A 108 -4.32 -17.60 2.95
CA LYS A 108 -4.27 -17.64 1.48
C LYS A 108 -2.88 -17.35 0.94
N VAL A 109 -2.20 -16.35 1.50
CA VAL A 109 -0.84 -15.94 1.08
C VAL A 109 0.19 -16.98 1.50
N LYS A 110 0.13 -17.46 2.75
CA LYS A 110 0.98 -18.54 3.27
C LYS A 110 0.90 -19.79 2.40
N LYS A 111 -0.32 -20.24 2.13
CA LYS A 111 -0.59 -21.41 1.30
C LYS A 111 0.00 -21.25 -0.10
N TYR A 112 -0.22 -20.10 -0.73
CA TYR A 112 0.35 -19.79 -2.04
C TYR A 112 1.88 -19.88 -2.05
N PHE A 113 2.54 -19.31 -1.02
CA PHE A 113 3.98 -19.35 -0.91
C PHE A 113 4.53 -20.77 -0.79
N ALA A 114 3.91 -21.61 0.03
CA ALA A 114 4.33 -23.00 0.23
C ALA A 114 4.07 -23.87 -1.02
N GLU A 115 2.88 -23.81 -1.60
CA GLU A 115 2.51 -24.60 -2.79
C GLU A 115 3.37 -24.27 -4.03
N ASN A 116 3.80 -23.03 -4.15
CA ASN A 116 4.55 -22.55 -5.31
C ASN A 116 6.05 -22.36 -5.04
N ASN A 117 6.57 -22.81 -3.87
CA ASN A 117 7.97 -22.67 -3.49
C ASN A 117 8.50 -21.24 -3.69
N ILE A 118 7.78 -20.25 -3.15
CA ILE A 118 8.12 -18.83 -3.31
C ILE A 118 9.25 -18.45 -2.34
N THR A 119 10.26 -17.77 -2.86
CA THR A 119 11.26 -17.12 -2.01
C THR A 119 10.72 -15.78 -1.52
N VAL A 120 10.58 -15.64 -0.20
CA VAL A 120 9.97 -14.47 0.41
C VAL A 120 11.02 -13.62 1.12
N TYR A 121 11.10 -12.34 0.73
CA TYR A 121 11.89 -11.34 1.41
C TYR A 121 10.99 -10.29 2.05
N TYR A 122 11.42 -9.69 3.14
CA TYR A 122 10.74 -8.58 3.79
C TYR A 122 11.73 -7.53 4.30
N ILE A 123 11.25 -6.31 4.42
CA ILE A 123 12.01 -5.15 4.89
C ILE A 123 11.06 -4.18 5.58
N ASN A 124 11.49 -3.57 6.69
CA ASN A 124 10.78 -2.46 7.30
C ASN A 124 11.29 -1.13 6.75
N ALA A 125 10.97 -0.86 5.48
CA ALA A 125 11.39 0.37 4.80
C ALA A 125 10.78 1.62 5.45
N THR A 126 9.63 1.50 6.10
CA THR A 126 8.98 2.61 6.82
C THR A 126 9.82 3.08 8.01
N LYS A 127 10.30 2.12 8.83
CA LYS A 127 11.21 2.41 9.94
C LYS A 127 12.52 3.03 9.45
N ILE A 128 13.12 2.43 8.41
CA ILE A 128 14.36 2.94 7.81
C ILE A 128 14.17 4.38 7.33
N ALA A 129 13.07 4.67 6.62
CA ALA A 129 12.79 6.00 6.10
C ALA A 129 12.64 7.05 7.23
N GLN A 130 12.02 6.68 8.35
CA GLN A 130 11.91 7.56 9.52
C GLN A 130 13.27 7.82 10.16
N GLU A 131 14.08 6.79 10.37
CA GLU A 131 15.42 6.89 10.99
C GLU A 131 16.36 7.81 10.19
N ILE A 132 16.27 7.79 8.86
CA ILE A 132 17.11 8.63 7.99
C ILE A 132 16.47 10.00 7.67
N GLY A 133 15.28 10.28 8.24
CA GLY A 133 14.61 11.59 8.08
C GLY A 133 13.92 11.79 6.72
N LEU A 134 13.51 10.70 6.06
CA LEU A 134 12.69 10.73 4.83
C LEU A 134 11.18 10.63 5.10
N GLY A 135 10.76 10.51 6.38
CA GLY A 135 9.36 10.35 6.75
C GLY A 135 8.77 9.05 6.19
N ASN A 136 7.71 9.12 5.40
CA ASN A 136 7.04 7.95 4.81
C ASN A 136 7.57 7.58 3.41
N ARG A 137 8.68 8.14 2.95
CA ARG A 137 9.20 7.92 1.60
C ARG A 137 10.07 6.67 1.56
N THR A 138 9.46 5.53 1.27
CA THR A 138 10.09 4.20 1.23
C THR A 138 10.59 3.78 -0.14
N ASN A 139 10.19 4.48 -1.19
CA ASN A 139 10.38 4.10 -2.58
C ASN A 139 11.84 3.85 -2.99
N THR A 140 12.78 4.69 -2.55
CA THR A 140 14.21 4.52 -2.86
C THR A 140 14.81 3.30 -2.16
N ILE A 141 14.40 3.03 -0.91
CA ILE A 141 14.83 1.86 -0.14
C ILE A 141 14.36 0.58 -0.84
N LEU A 142 13.08 0.52 -1.22
CA LEU A 142 12.48 -0.63 -1.89
C LEU A 142 13.02 -0.84 -3.31
N GLN A 143 13.35 0.23 -4.02
CA GLN A 143 14.04 0.16 -5.32
C GLN A 143 15.44 -0.46 -5.17
N SER A 144 16.20 -0.08 -4.15
CA SER A 144 17.51 -0.65 -3.86
C SER A 144 17.39 -2.14 -3.49
N ALA A 145 16.40 -2.49 -2.65
CA ALA A 145 16.12 -3.89 -2.31
C ALA A 145 15.81 -4.72 -3.56
N PHE A 146 14.98 -4.18 -4.48
CA PHE A 146 14.68 -4.85 -5.75
C PHE A 146 15.94 -5.19 -6.56
N PHE A 147 16.84 -4.24 -6.77
CA PHE A 147 18.07 -4.48 -7.53
C PHE A 147 18.96 -5.50 -6.87
N ARG A 148 19.09 -5.44 -5.54
CA ARG A 148 19.94 -6.37 -4.76
C ARG A 148 19.39 -7.79 -4.75
N ILE A 149 18.07 -7.96 -4.63
CA ILE A 149 17.43 -9.27 -4.59
C ILE A 149 17.42 -9.92 -5.98
N THR A 150 17.14 -9.15 -7.02
CA THR A 150 16.97 -9.70 -8.38
C THR A 150 18.29 -9.89 -9.12
N GLY A 151 19.29 -9.08 -8.81
CA GLY A 151 20.58 -9.10 -9.53
C GLY A 151 20.44 -8.87 -11.04
N VAL A 152 19.36 -8.22 -11.49
CA VAL A 152 19.07 -7.97 -12.90
C VAL A 152 20.18 -7.18 -13.60
N ILE A 153 20.90 -6.38 -12.83
CA ILE A 153 22.18 -5.75 -13.17
C ILE A 153 23.12 -5.91 -11.97
N PRO A 154 24.45 -5.77 -12.14
CA PRO A 154 25.38 -5.77 -11.02
C PRO A 154 24.98 -4.77 -9.95
N VAL A 155 25.01 -5.17 -8.68
CA VAL A 155 24.51 -4.34 -7.56
C VAL A 155 25.26 -3.02 -7.45
N ASP A 156 26.59 -3.03 -7.62
CA ASP A 156 27.39 -1.80 -7.56
C ASP A 156 26.98 -0.81 -8.65
N LEU A 157 26.72 -1.30 -9.87
CA LEU A 157 26.23 -0.49 -10.96
C LEU A 157 24.82 0.07 -10.65
N ALA A 158 23.93 -0.75 -10.10
CA ALA A 158 22.61 -0.29 -9.69
C ALA A 158 22.68 0.84 -8.68
N VAL A 159 23.49 0.66 -7.63
CA VAL A 159 23.71 1.67 -6.57
C VAL A 159 24.29 2.96 -7.16
N GLU A 160 25.31 2.86 -8.01
CA GLU A 160 25.91 4.03 -8.69
C GLU A 160 24.87 4.78 -9.51
N GLN A 161 24.10 4.09 -10.33
CA GLN A 161 23.07 4.73 -11.18
C GLN A 161 21.94 5.32 -10.36
N MET A 162 21.48 4.66 -9.31
CA MET A 162 20.49 5.22 -8.39
C MET A 162 21.01 6.52 -7.75
N LYS A 163 22.26 6.55 -7.27
CA LYS A 163 22.86 7.76 -6.70
C LYS A 163 22.98 8.89 -7.72
N LYS A 164 23.33 8.62 -8.98
CA LYS A 164 23.31 9.61 -10.06
C LYS A 164 21.93 10.20 -10.30
N PHE A 165 20.89 9.37 -10.32
CA PHE A 165 19.50 9.83 -10.45
C PHE A 165 19.01 10.68 -9.28
N ILE A 166 19.46 10.36 -8.06
CA ILE A 166 19.16 11.13 -6.86
C ILE A 166 19.71 12.56 -7.01
N VAL A 167 20.97 12.71 -7.43
CA VAL A 167 21.58 14.04 -7.68
C VAL A 167 20.78 14.80 -8.74
N LYS A 168 20.42 14.14 -9.85
CA LYS A 168 19.62 14.76 -10.92
C LYS A 168 18.25 15.23 -10.43
N SER A 169 17.61 14.46 -9.56
CA SER A 169 16.24 14.72 -9.10
C SER A 169 16.17 15.67 -7.90
N TYR A 170 17.14 15.57 -7.01
CA TYR A 170 17.11 16.24 -5.71
C TYR A 170 18.28 17.21 -5.47
N GLY A 171 19.28 17.28 -6.35
CA GLY A 171 20.45 18.14 -6.16
C GLY A 171 20.10 19.60 -5.90
N LYS A 172 19.05 20.11 -6.55
CA LYS A 172 18.53 21.48 -6.32
C LYS A 172 17.84 21.68 -4.96
N LYS A 173 17.54 20.60 -4.23
CA LYS A 173 16.91 20.66 -2.91
C LYS A 173 17.91 20.69 -1.74
N GLY A 174 19.20 20.63 -2.05
CA GLY A 174 20.29 20.69 -1.08
C GLY A 174 20.92 19.32 -0.76
N GLU A 175 22.14 19.38 -0.25
CA GLU A 175 22.95 18.17 0.06
C GLU A 175 22.31 17.27 1.12
N ASP A 176 21.63 17.81 2.12
CA ASP A 176 20.95 17.05 3.15
C ASP A 176 19.93 16.07 2.54
N VAL A 177 19.12 16.52 1.57
CA VAL A 177 18.13 15.68 0.89
C VAL A 177 18.83 14.61 0.04
N VAL A 178 19.93 14.95 -0.62
CA VAL A 178 20.72 13.99 -1.42
C VAL A 178 21.31 12.92 -0.51
N ASN A 179 21.93 13.29 0.60
CA ASN A 179 22.57 12.36 1.54
C ASN A 179 21.57 11.43 2.21
N LYS A 180 20.38 11.90 2.59
CA LYS A 180 19.29 11.05 3.08
C LYS A 180 18.85 10.01 2.05
N ASN A 181 18.76 10.40 0.78
CA ASN A 181 18.43 9.46 -0.29
C ASN A 181 19.59 8.48 -0.60
N TYR A 182 20.86 8.88 -0.44
CA TYR A 182 21.99 7.96 -0.50
C TYR A 182 21.92 6.92 0.59
N ALA A 183 21.66 7.33 1.83
CA ALA A 183 21.45 6.40 2.94
C ALA A 183 20.29 5.43 2.66
N ALA A 184 19.22 5.88 2.02
CA ALA A 184 18.10 5.03 1.61
C ALA A 184 18.55 3.95 0.60
N VAL A 185 19.40 4.29 -0.37
CA VAL A 185 19.97 3.31 -1.31
C VAL A 185 20.84 2.28 -0.59
N ASP A 186 21.68 2.73 0.32
CA ASP A 186 22.62 1.85 1.02
C ASP A 186 21.87 0.91 1.98
N ARG A 187 20.89 1.42 2.73
CA ARG A 187 20.06 0.65 3.66
C ARG A 187 18.99 -0.23 3.01
N GLY A 188 18.76 -0.10 1.70
CA GLY A 188 17.92 -1.04 0.95
C GLY A 188 18.43 -2.48 0.94
N GLY A 189 19.66 -2.72 1.41
CA GLY A 189 20.23 -4.06 1.64
C GLY A 189 19.82 -4.72 2.97
N GLU A 190 19.08 -4.03 3.84
CA GLU A 190 18.67 -4.55 5.17
C GLU A 190 17.44 -5.48 5.12
N TYR A 191 17.08 -5.99 3.95
CA TYR A 191 16.03 -6.98 3.82
C TYR A 191 16.44 -8.32 4.46
N LYS A 192 15.42 -9.04 4.93
CA LYS A 192 15.56 -10.38 5.51
C LYS A 192 14.78 -11.39 4.67
N GLN A 193 15.14 -12.65 4.74
CA GLN A 193 14.39 -13.73 4.11
C GLN A 193 13.50 -14.41 5.15
N LEU A 194 12.24 -14.64 4.78
CA LEU A 194 11.30 -15.41 5.58
C LEU A 194 11.44 -16.90 5.20
N THR A 195 11.58 -17.75 6.18
CA THR A 195 11.47 -19.20 5.99
C THR A 195 10.01 -19.56 5.77
N VAL A 196 9.68 -20.06 4.58
CA VAL A 196 8.34 -20.55 4.25
C VAL A 196 8.22 -21.96 4.81
N ASP A 197 7.28 -22.16 5.74
CA ASP A 197 6.98 -23.47 6.30
C ASP A 197 6.22 -24.32 5.27
N PRO A 198 6.70 -25.50 4.87
CA PRO A 198 5.98 -26.40 3.97
C PRO A 198 4.58 -26.79 4.47
N ALA A 199 4.37 -26.80 5.79
CA ALA A 199 3.08 -27.10 6.39
C ALA A 199 1.99 -26.07 6.01
N TRP A 200 2.37 -24.87 5.60
CA TRP A 200 1.41 -23.86 5.13
C TRP A 200 0.62 -24.28 3.89
N ALA A 201 1.12 -25.24 3.10
CA ALA A 201 0.39 -25.78 1.95
C ALA A 201 -0.95 -26.44 2.34
N SER A 202 -1.06 -26.95 3.56
CA SER A 202 -2.27 -27.59 4.08
C SER A 202 -3.21 -26.65 4.83
N LEU A 203 -2.89 -25.36 4.95
CA LEU A 203 -3.74 -24.40 5.64
C LEU A 203 -5.10 -24.27 4.95
N GLU A 204 -6.16 -24.25 5.74
CA GLU A 204 -7.47 -23.86 5.25
C GLU A 204 -7.52 -22.37 4.97
N VAL A 205 -8.08 -22.02 3.82
CA VAL A 205 -8.32 -20.62 3.46
C VAL A 205 -9.74 -20.29 3.91
N GLU A 206 -9.85 -19.36 4.84
CA GLU A 206 -11.14 -18.89 5.31
C GLU A 206 -11.96 -18.31 4.16
N ALA A 207 -13.21 -18.76 4.04
CA ALA A 207 -14.16 -18.10 3.16
C ALA A 207 -14.42 -16.67 3.67
N ALA A 208 -14.63 -15.73 2.75
CA ALA A 208 -15.02 -14.38 3.15
C ALA A 208 -16.26 -14.47 4.06
N ALA A 209 -16.20 -13.78 5.21
CA ALA A 209 -17.32 -13.78 6.14
C ALA A 209 -18.60 -13.31 5.42
N ALA A 210 -19.68 -14.06 5.59
CA ALA A 210 -20.99 -13.64 5.11
C ALA A 210 -21.34 -12.30 5.76
N ASN A 211 -21.82 -11.35 4.96
CA ASN A 211 -22.27 -10.07 5.44
C ASN A 211 -23.66 -9.76 4.91
N ASN A 212 -24.38 -8.86 5.56
CA ASN A 212 -25.73 -8.44 5.18
C ASN A 212 -25.73 -7.18 4.28
N ASP A 213 -24.62 -6.87 3.62
CA ASP A 213 -24.55 -5.74 2.71
C ASP A 213 -25.40 -6.00 1.46
N PRO A 214 -25.90 -4.93 0.80
CA PRO A 214 -26.69 -5.07 -0.42
C PRO A 214 -25.98 -5.91 -1.50
N ALA A 215 -26.75 -6.66 -2.29
CA ALA A 215 -26.24 -7.50 -3.38
C ALA A 215 -25.30 -6.72 -4.32
N PHE A 216 -25.69 -5.49 -4.71
CA PHE A 216 -24.87 -4.62 -5.55
C PHE A 216 -23.47 -4.36 -4.95
N ILE A 217 -23.38 -4.19 -3.63
CA ILE A 217 -22.08 -4.01 -2.94
C ILE A 217 -21.26 -5.29 -3.02
N ASN A 218 -21.86 -6.44 -2.74
CA ASN A 218 -21.11 -7.71 -2.71
C ASN A 218 -20.74 -8.20 -4.11
N GLU A 219 -21.62 -8.04 -5.08
CA GLU A 219 -21.48 -8.64 -6.40
C GLU A 219 -20.76 -7.74 -7.40
N VAL A 220 -20.80 -6.42 -7.21
CA VAL A 220 -20.21 -5.44 -8.15
C VAL A 220 -19.14 -4.59 -7.48
N VAL A 221 -19.49 -3.85 -6.41
CA VAL A 221 -18.58 -2.85 -5.83
C VAL A 221 -17.33 -3.50 -5.22
N ARG A 222 -17.50 -4.57 -4.44
CA ARG A 222 -16.36 -5.26 -3.79
C ARG A 222 -15.39 -5.90 -4.79
N PRO A 223 -15.84 -6.63 -5.82
CA PRO A 223 -14.93 -7.14 -6.85
C PRO A 223 -14.17 -6.02 -7.58
N ILE A 224 -14.82 -4.91 -7.92
CA ILE A 224 -14.16 -3.77 -8.55
C ILE A 224 -13.10 -3.18 -7.60
N ASN A 225 -13.44 -2.96 -6.34
CA ASN A 225 -12.50 -2.44 -5.34
C ASN A 225 -11.34 -3.40 -5.05
N ALA A 226 -11.56 -4.71 -5.17
CA ALA A 226 -10.52 -5.74 -5.07
C ALA A 226 -9.64 -5.85 -6.32
N GLN A 227 -9.85 -5.01 -7.34
CA GLN A 227 -9.17 -5.06 -8.65
C GLN A 227 -9.52 -6.32 -9.45
N ASP A 228 -10.70 -6.88 -9.24
CA ASP A 228 -11.26 -8.05 -9.90
C ASP A 228 -12.41 -7.70 -10.85
N GLY A 229 -12.61 -6.41 -11.13
CA GLY A 229 -13.70 -5.93 -12.00
C GLY A 229 -13.71 -6.54 -13.40
N ASP A 230 -12.54 -6.84 -13.96
CA ASP A 230 -12.41 -7.50 -15.26
C ASP A 230 -12.94 -8.95 -15.30
N LEU A 231 -13.16 -9.56 -14.12
CA LEU A 231 -13.73 -10.90 -14.01
C LEU A 231 -15.27 -10.89 -13.98
N LEU A 232 -15.85 -9.71 -13.84
CA LEU A 232 -17.31 -9.57 -13.83
C LEU A 232 -17.88 -9.75 -15.24
N PRO A 233 -19.00 -10.47 -15.40
CA PRO A 233 -19.68 -10.53 -16.68
C PRO A 233 -20.29 -9.17 -17.02
N VAL A 234 -20.43 -8.87 -18.31
CA VAL A 234 -21.07 -7.62 -18.78
C VAL A 234 -22.47 -7.42 -18.17
N SER A 235 -23.20 -8.52 -17.95
CA SER A 235 -24.52 -8.51 -17.33
C SER A 235 -24.55 -8.01 -15.87
N ALA A 236 -23.40 -7.98 -15.18
CA ALA A 236 -23.31 -7.41 -13.83
C ALA A 236 -23.59 -5.89 -13.82
N PHE A 237 -23.44 -5.23 -14.96
CA PHE A 237 -23.66 -3.80 -15.13
C PHE A 237 -25.05 -3.45 -15.68
N LYS A 238 -25.97 -4.43 -15.73
CA LYS A 238 -27.34 -4.21 -16.20
C LYS A 238 -28.06 -3.19 -15.31
N GLY A 239 -28.58 -2.14 -15.92
CA GLY A 239 -29.28 -1.03 -15.25
C GLY A 239 -28.37 0.11 -14.81
N ILE A 240 -27.09 0.03 -15.10
CA ILE A 240 -26.07 1.08 -14.87
C ILE A 240 -25.16 1.27 -16.10
N GLU A 241 -25.63 0.88 -17.29
CA GLU A 241 -24.86 0.90 -18.55
C GLU A 241 -24.49 2.33 -18.96
N ASP A 242 -25.26 3.32 -18.51
CA ASP A 242 -25.04 4.75 -18.74
C ASP A 242 -24.00 5.38 -17.78
N GLY A 243 -23.41 4.59 -16.88
CA GLY A 243 -22.48 5.08 -15.86
C GLY A 243 -23.14 5.61 -14.60
N THR A 244 -24.46 5.50 -14.46
CA THR A 244 -25.18 5.79 -13.21
C THR A 244 -24.68 4.87 -12.10
N TRP A 245 -24.45 5.41 -10.90
CA TRP A 245 -23.95 4.65 -9.76
C TRP A 245 -24.80 4.89 -8.51
N HIS A 246 -25.01 3.84 -7.72
CA HIS A 246 -25.79 3.94 -6.48
C HIS A 246 -25.13 4.89 -5.48
N GLN A 247 -25.92 5.72 -4.83
CA GLN A 247 -25.45 6.66 -3.82
C GLN A 247 -25.01 5.92 -2.53
N GLY A 248 -24.03 6.49 -1.83
CA GLY A 248 -23.59 6.01 -0.51
C GLY A 248 -22.70 4.77 -0.53
N THR A 249 -22.17 4.35 -1.67
CA THR A 249 -21.27 3.18 -1.76
C THR A 249 -19.95 3.39 -1.06
N ALA A 250 -19.49 4.64 -0.89
CA ALA A 250 -18.22 4.97 -0.24
C ALA A 250 -18.10 4.45 1.21
N LYS A 251 -19.21 4.29 1.94
CA LYS A 251 -19.21 3.74 3.30
C LYS A 251 -18.71 2.28 3.37
N TYR A 252 -18.71 1.57 2.24
CA TYR A 252 -18.22 0.18 2.13
C TYR A 252 -16.78 0.09 1.66
N GLU A 253 -16.13 1.23 1.37
CA GLU A 253 -14.75 1.31 0.86
C GLU A 253 -13.75 1.66 1.98
N LYS A 254 -13.77 0.95 3.09
CA LYS A 254 -12.83 1.15 4.20
C LYS A 254 -11.49 0.51 3.87
N ARG A 255 -10.44 1.31 3.63
CA ARG A 255 -9.16 0.83 3.11
C ARG A 255 -8.13 0.47 4.18
N GLY A 256 -8.03 1.25 5.26
CA GLY A 256 -7.09 0.99 6.36
C GLY A 256 -5.62 0.95 5.93
N VAL A 257 -5.20 1.84 5.04
CA VAL A 257 -3.85 1.83 4.42
C VAL A 257 -2.83 2.70 5.16
N ALA A 258 -3.26 3.53 6.10
CA ALA A 258 -2.37 4.39 6.88
C ALA A 258 -1.44 3.54 7.77
N ALA A 259 -0.13 3.77 7.67
CA ALA A 259 0.83 3.15 8.59
C ALA A 259 0.76 3.75 10.00
N PHE A 260 0.39 5.03 10.09
CA PHE A 260 0.19 5.77 11.34
C PHE A 260 -1.06 6.62 11.22
N VAL A 261 -1.83 6.68 12.30
CA VAL A 261 -3.03 7.50 12.40
C VAL A 261 -2.89 8.49 13.55
N PRO A 262 -3.46 9.71 13.45
CA PRO A 262 -3.43 10.65 14.55
C PRO A 262 -4.32 10.17 15.69
N GLU A 263 -3.88 10.39 16.91
CA GLU A 263 -4.66 10.20 18.12
C GLU A 263 -5.07 11.57 18.70
N TRP A 264 -6.33 11.68 19.11
CA TRP A 264 -6.82 12.90 19.74
C TRP A 264 -6.37 12.98 21.20
N ASN A 265 -5.70 14.09 21.53
CA ASN A 265 -5.32 14.39 22.90
C ASN A 265 -6.30 15.41 23.52
N PRO A 266 -7.15 15.00 24.48
CA PRO A 266 -8.10 15.89 25.11
C PRO A 266 -7.44 17.01 25.95
N GLU A 267 -6.27 16.76 26.55
CA GLU A 267 -5.60 17.73 27.43
C GLU A 267 -5.14 18.99 26.69
N THR A 268 -4.80 18.85 25.40
CA THR A 268 -4.34 19.95 24.56
C THR A 268 -5.40 20.49 23.61
N CYS A 269 -6.59 19.86 23.58
CA CYS A 269 -7.65 20.21 22.65
C CYS A 269 -8.39 21.48 23.12
N ILE A 270 -8.43 22.51 22.26
CA ILE A 270 -9.18 23.76 22.48
C ILE A 270 -10.49 23.81 21.68
N GLN A 271 -10.93 22.71 21.10
CA GLN A 271 -12.17 22.57 20.33
C GLN A 271 -12.26 23.53 19.10
N CYS A 272 -11.15 23.92 18.52
CA CYS A 272 -11.10 24.85 17.37
C CYS A 272 -11.45 24.20 16.03
N ASN A 273 -11.59 22.88 15.95
CA ASN A 273 -11.92 22.06 14.78
C ASN A 273 -10.95 22.19 13.58
N LYS A 274 -9.81 22.84 13.73
CA LYS A 274 -8.81 22.98 12.64
C LYS A 274 -8.36 21.62 12.10
N CYS A 275 -8.23 20.60 12.95
CA CYS A 275 -7.86 19.25 12.54
C CYS A 275 -8.89 18.62 11.58
N ALA A 276 -10.19 18.85 11.82
CA ALA A 276 -11.25 18.40 10.90
C ALA A 276 -11.24 19.18 9.59
N TYR A 277 -11.02 20.50 9.64
CA TYR A 277 -10.97 21.34 8.44
C TYR A 277 -9.81 21.01 7.50
N VAL A 278 -8.64 20.64 8.02
CA VAL A 278 -7.47 20.33 7.19
C VAL A 278 -7.41 18.89 6.73
N CYS A 279 -8.28 18.00 7.25
CA CYS A 279 -8.30 16.60 6.84
C CYS A 279 -8.92 16.44 5.45
N PRO A 280 -8.13 16.08 4.40
CA PRO A 280 -8.63 16.01 3.03
C PRO A 280 -9.61 14.85 2.81
N HIS A 281 -9.65 13.87 3.74
CA HIS A 281 -10.46 12.66 3.65
C HIS A 281 -11.66 12.67 4.61
N ALA A 282 -11.88 13.77 5.36
CA ALA A 282 -12.90 13.85 6.39
C ALA A 282 -12.86 12.69 7.41
N ALA A 283 -11.66 12.12 7.62
CA ALA A 283 -11.42 11.06 8.59
C ALA A 283 -11.43 11.58 10.04
N ILE A 284 -11.22 12.87 10.24
CA ILE A 284 -11.24 13.53 11.55
C ILE A 284 -12.55 14.29 11.70
N ARG A 285 -13.36 13.91 12.68
CA ARG A 285 -14.72 14.47 12.86
C ARG A 285 -14.96 14.88 14.30
N PRO A 286 -15.47 16.11 14.56
CA PRO A 286 -15.90 16.54 15.88
C PRO A 286 -17.33 16.05 16.16
N PHE A 287 -17.59 15.69 17.41
CA PHE A 287 -18.90 15.28 17.90
C PHE A 287 -19.21 16.03 19.21
N VAL A 288 -20.48 16.32 19.39
CA VAL A 288 -21.05 16.77 20.67
C VAL A 288 -22.00 15.66 21.10
N LEU A 289 -21.88 15.22 22.36
CA LEU A 289 -22.67 14.13 22.93
C LEU A 289 -23.59 14.69 24.02
N ASP A 290 -24.84 14.26 24.01
CA ASP A 290 -25.77 14.53 25.14
C ASP A 290 -25.49 13.58 26.34
N ALA A 291 -26.26 13.73 27.41
CA ALA A 291 -26.07 12.93 28.62
C ALA A 291 -26.30 11.44 28.42
N ASN A 292 -27.22 11.05 27.51
CA ASN A 292 -27.51 9.64 27.24
C ASN A 292 -26.38 9.00 26.40
N GLU A 293 -25.93 9.72 25.38
CA GLU A 293 -24.80 9.31 24.54
C GLU A 293 -23.50 9.21 25.36
N GLN A 294 -23.30 10.17 26.26
CA GLN A 294 -22.14 10.17 27.19
C GLN A 294 -22.18 8.99 28.17
N ALA A 295 -23.35 8.59 28.65
CA ALA A 295 -23.48 7.46 29.57
C ALA A 295 -23.06 6.13 28.96
N GLY A 296 -23.20 5.98 27.65
CA GLY A 296 -22.73 4.82 26.87
C GLY A 296 -21.26 4.91 26.38
N ALA A 297 -20.60 6.03 26.62
CA ALA A 297 -19.27 6.28 26.10
C ALA A 297 -18.17 5.71 27.01
N ASN A 298 -17.32 4.86 26.49
CA ASN A 298 -16.16 4.30 27.17
C ASN A 298 -14.82 4.95 26.75
N PHE A 299 -14.88 6.19 26.30
CA PHE A 299 -13.76 6.96 25.78
C PHE A 299 -13.69 8.38 26.36
N PRO A 300 -12.52 9.06 26.38
CA PRO A 300 -12.38 10.39 26.92
C PRO A 300 -13.20 11.43 26.14
N THR A 301 -13.78 12.38 26.88
CA THR A 301 -14.49 13.54 26.36
C THR A 301 -14.11 14.79 27.12
N LEU A 302 -14.43 15.98 26.61
CA LEU A 302 -14.29 17.28 27.27
C LEU A 302 -15.67 17.92 27.43
N LYS A 303 -15.81 18.86 28.37
CA LYS A 303 -16.97 19.73 28.36
C LYS A 303 -17.03 20.51 27.05
N ALA A 304 -18.19 20.49 26.37
CA ALA A 304 -18.37 21.23 25.15
C ALA A 304 -18.33 22.75 25.40
N VAL A 305 -17.66 23.49 24.49
CA VAL A 305 -17.55 24.95 24.58
C VAL A 305 -18.69 25.60 23.80
N GLY A 306 -19.39 26.55 24.48
CA GLY A 306 -20.49 27.32 23.93
C GLY A 306 -21.76 27.16 24.73
N LYS A 307 -22.49 28.25 24.93
CA LYS A 307 -23.74 28.28 25.77
C LYS A 307 -24.81 27.32 25.22
N GLN A 308 -24.85 27.15 23.91
CA GLN A 308 -25.79 26.23 23.21
C GLN A 308 -25.52 24.75 23.48
N PHE A 309 -24.34 24.42 24.05
CA PHE A 309 -23.90 23.06 24.36
C PHE A 309 -23.80 22.81 25.88
N ASP A 310 -24.48 23.63 26.70
CA ASP A 310 -24.44 23.46 28.12
C ASP A 310 -24.99 22.08 28.54
N GLY A 311 -24.25 21.39 29.43
CA GLY A 311 -24.54 20.01 29.81
C GLY A 311 -24.07 18.93 28.81
N MET A 312 -23.52 19.31 27.67
CA MET A 312 -23.00 18.37 26.66
C MET A 312 -21.48 18.20 26.78
N THR A 313 -20.98 17.13 26.15
CA THR A 313 -19.55 16.83 26.05
C THR A 313 -19.10 16.82 24.60
N PHE A 314 -17.80 17.04 24.38
CA PHE A 314 -17.17 17.15 23.09
C PHE A 314 -16.09 16.09 22.91
N ARG A 315 -15.99 15.54 21.69
CA ARG A 315 -14.90 14.66 21.29
C ARG A 315 -14.53 14.89 19.83
N VAL A 316 -13.25 14.70 19.50
CA VAL A 316 -12.80 14.48 18.13
C VAL A 316 -12.57 12.98 17.91
N GLN A 317 -13.19 12.42 16.91
CA GLN A 317 -13.02 11.02 16.51
C GLN A 317 -12.23 10.95 15.21
N VAL A 318 -11.32 9.98 15.14
CA VAL A 318 -10.58 9.65 13.91
C VAL A 318 -11.11 8.32 13.38
N ASP A 319 -11.53 8.32 12.10
CA ASP A 319 -11.81 7.09 11.37
C ASP A 319 -10.49 6.55 10.80
N VAL A 320 -9.93 5.56 11.48
CA VAL A 320 -8.62 4.99 11.14
C VAL A 320 -8.63 4.26 9.78
N MET A 321 -9.80 3.78 9.35
CA MET A 321 -9.95 3.08 8.09
C MET A 321 -10.01 4.02 6.87
N ASP A 322 -10.39 5.28 7.09
CA ASP A 322 -10.43 6.33 6.06
C ASP A 322 -9.17 7.20 6.09
N CYS A 323 -8.28 7.03 7.07
CA CYS A 323 -7.00 7.74 7.16
C CYS A 323 -6.00 7.21 6.12
N LEU A 324 -5.17 8.12 5.57
CA LEU A 324 -4.15 7.81 4.55
C LEU A 324 -2.75 8.24 5.01
#